data_cb3e4453ca4f61fbb451f292949e3aea
#
_entry.id   cb3e4453ca4f61fbb451f292949e3aea
#
_cell.length_a   1.000
_cell.length_b   1.000
_cell.length_c   1.000
_cell.angle_alpha   90.00
_cell.angle_beta   90.00
_cell.angle_gamma   90.00
#
_symmetry.space_group_name_H-M   'P 1'
#
loop_
_entity.id
_entity.type
_entity.pdbx_description
1 polymer ?
#
loop_
_entity_poly.entity_id
_entity_poly.type
_entity_poly.pdbx_seq_one_letter_code
_entity_poly.pdbx_strand_id
1 'polypeptide(L)'
;MNIAVDTLKASTRGAHWFKALTQGFKTVEGFPASVWVSDGQIDQQAVRVIAVVQDSNNLFPRARQGEVGVQEGWSLAKAVDEVIQADAQAETKRAILCLVDVPSQAYGRREELLGIHQALAGAVDSYARARLAGHPVVSLLVGKSMSGAFLAHGYQANRIIALKDSGVMVHAMGKESAARVTLRSVDELE
;
A
#
# COMPACT_ATOMS: atom_id res chain seq x y z
N MET A 1 19.24 7.71 27.46
CA MET A 1 19.29 6.37 26.88
C MET A 1 18.85 6.51 25.43
N ASN A 2 19.83 6.69 24.50
CA ASN A 2 19.55 6.84 23.08
C ASN A 2 19.19 5.46 22.53
N ILE A 3 17.91 5.25 22.26
CA ILE A 3 17.45 4.13 21.46
C ILE A 3 17.84 4.47 20.02
N ALA A 4 18.88 3.82 19.50
CA ALA A 4 19.15 3.81 18.09
C ALA A 4 17.88 3.28 17.41
N VAL A 5 17.14 4.18 16.76
CA VAL A 5 16.11 3.82 15.79
C VAL A 5 16.90 3.18 14.67
N ASP A 6 16.86 1.86 14.61
CA ASP A 6 17.38 1.10 13.49
C ASP A 6 16.66 1.67 12.26
N THR A 7 17.38 2.49 11.50
CA THR A 7 16.88 3.09 10.26
C THR A 7 16.75 1.94 9.28
N LEU A 8 15.59 1.28 9.32
CA LEU A 8 15.20 0.33 8.30
C LEU A 8 15.38 1.02 6.96
N LYS A 9 16.42 0.59 6.23
CA LYS A 9 16.72 1.13 4.91
C LYS A 9 15.45 1.05 4.09
N ALA A 10 15.00 2.19 3.60
CA ALA A 10 13.78 2.28 2.83
C ALA A 10 13.83 1.32 1.64
N SER A 11 12.74 0.58 1.40
CA SER A 11 12.66 -0.36 0.29
C SER A 11 12.37 0.38 -1.02
N THR A 12 13.07 0.03 -2.08
CA THR A 12 12.80 0.56 -3.44
C THR A 12 12.09 -0.45 -4.33
N ARG A 13 11.70 -1.60 -3.76
CA ARG A 13 11.13 -2.72 -4.53
C ARG A 13 9.79 -2.34 -5.17
N GLY A 14 8.90 -1.66 -4.42
CA GLY A 14 7.62 -1.18 -4.95
C GLY A 14 7.80 -0.30 -6.17
N ALA A 15 8.71 0.68 -6.11
CA ALA A 15 9.00 1.57 -7.24
C ALA A 15 9.64 0.82 -8.42
N HIS A 16 10.53 -0.16 -8.15
CA HIS A 16 11.16 -0.97 -9.20
C HIS A 16 10.11 -1.81 -9.95
N TRP A 17 9.27 -2.54 -9.21
CA TRP A 17 8.23 -3.37 -9.80
C TRP A 17 7.16 -2.55 -10.51
N PHE A 18 6.80 -1.39 -9.96
CA PHE A 18 5.87 -0.49 -10.63
C PHE A 18 6.39 -0.11 -12.01
N LYS A 19 7.63 0.38 -12.10
CA LYS A 19 8.25 0.76 -13.38
C LYS A 19 8.34 -0.41 -14.37
N ALA A 20 8.67 -1.61 -13.87
CA ALA A 20 8.78 -2.80 -14.71
C ALA A 20 7.43 -3.23 -15.30
N LEU A 21 6.36 -3.18 -14.51
CA LEU A 21 5.03 -3.64 -14.93
C LEU A 21 4.23 -2.58 -15.70
N THR A 22 4.57 -1.30 -15.57
CA THR A 22 3.83 -0.20 -16.20
C THR A 22 4.55 0.42 -17.39
N GLN A 23 5.50 -0.29 -18.00
CA GLN A 23 6.13 0.17 -19.23
C GLN A 23 5.08 0.38 -20.32
N GLY A 24 5.02 1.61 -20.87
CA GLY A 24 4.04 1.99 -21.87
C GLY A 24 2.63 2.30 -21.35
N PHE A 25 2.40 2.22 -20.03
CA PHE A 25 1.14 2.62 -19.42
C PHE A 25 1.05 4.15 -19.33
N LYS A 26 -0.18 4.65 -19.25
CA LYS A 26 -0.44 6.07 -19.04
C LYS A 26 -0.38 6.38 -17.54
N THR A 27 0.51 7.29 -17.14
CA THR A 27 0.52 7.82 -15.77
C THR A 27 -0.78 8.58 -15.49
N VAL A 28 -1.34 8.36 -14.32
CA VAL A 28 -2.51 9.09 -13.83
C VAL A 28 -2.04 10.18 -12.89
N GLU A 29 -2.31 11.42 -13.27
CA GLU A 29 -1.88 12.61 -12.54
C GLU A 29 -2.82 12.95 -11.38
N GLY A 30 -2.38 13.87 -10.50
CA GLY A 30 -3.20 14.37 -9.39
C GLY A 30 -3.05 13.57 -8.10
N PHE A 31 -1.95 12.82 -7.97
CA PHE A 31 -1.53 12.09 -6.77
C PHE A 31 -0.22 12.68 -6.21
N PRO A 32 0.04 12.53 -4.90
CA PRO A 32 1.32 12.92 -4.32
C PRO A 32 2.45 12.04 -4.87
N ALA A 33 3.69 12.53 -4.79
CA ALA A 33 4.87 11.80 -5.27
C ALA A 33 5.08 10.44 -4.59
N SER A 34 4.47 10.22 -3.42
CA SER A 34 4.47 8.95 -2.68
C SER A 34 3.44 7.93 -3.18
N VAL A 35 2.52 8.30 -4.08
CA VAL A 35 1.50 7.39 -4.62
C VAL A 35 1.55 7.38 -6.14
N TRP A 36 1.99 6.27 -6.71
CA TRP A 36 2.10 6.11 -8.14
C TRP A 36 0.91 5.34 -8.70
N VAL A 37 0.30 5.90 -9.72
CA VAL A 37 -0.88 5.34 -10.37
C VAL A 37 -0.69 5.35 -11.88
N SER A 38 -0.96 4.22 -12.53
CA SER A 38 -0.93 4.11 -13.99
C SER A 38 -2.05 3.23 -14.51
N ASP A 39 -2.58 3.59 -15.67
CA ASP A 39 -3.59 2.84 -16.39
C ASP A 39 -3.02 2.23 -17.67
N GLY A 40 -3.32 0.97 -17.93
CA GLY A 40 -2.87 0.25 -19.11
C GLY A 40 -3.60 -1.07 -19.30
N GLN A 41 -2.94 -2.03 -19.94
CA GLN A 41 -3.47 -3.37 -20.18
C GLN A 41 -2.43 -4.44 -19.88
N ILE A 42 -2.87 -5.52 -19.25
CA ILE A 42 -2.12 -6.77 -19.08
C ILE A 42 -2.96 -7.87 -19.72
N ASP A 43 -2.42 -8.59 -20.70
CA ASP A 43 -3.12 -9.64 -21.45
C ASP A 43 -4.52 -9.20 -21.92
N GLN A 44 -4.60 -8.01 -22.52
CA GLN A 44 -5.85 -7.39 -23.03
C GLN A 44 -6.85 -6.98 -21.94
N GLN A 45 -6.60 -7.27 -20.67
CA GLN A 45 -7.41 -6.80 -19.56
C GLN A 45 -6.98 -5.38 -19.15
N ALA A 46 -7.92 -4.44 -19.17
CA ALA A 46 -7.67 -3.10 -18.63
C ALA A 46 -7.32 -3.17 -17.15
N VAL A 47 -6.29 -2.46 -16.75
CA VAL A 47 -5.78 -2.49 -15.37
C VAL A 47 -5.36 -1.10 -14.89
N ARG A 48 -5.66 -0.78 -13.64
CA ARG A 48 -5.03 0.29 -12.88
C ARG A 48 -4.01 -0.31 -11.94
N VAL A 49 -2.77 0.13 -12.02
CA VAL A 49 -1.68 -0.26 -11.11
C VAL A 49 -1.47 0.85 -10.10
N ILE A 50 -1.44 0.50 -8.82
CA ILE A 50 -1.29 1.44 -7.70
C ILE A 50 -0.15 0.96 -6.81
N ALA A 51 0.77 1.88 -6.45
CA ALA A 51 1.84 1.62 -5.50
C ALA A 51 2.02 2.80 -4.55
N VAL A 52 2.33 2.52 -3.29
CA VAL A 52 2.90 3.51 -2.37
C VAL A 52 4.41 3.37 -2.42
N VAL A 53 5.10 4.48 -2.60
CA VAL A 53 6.55 4.53 -2.76
C VAL A 53 7.16 5.58 -1.83
N GLN A 54 8.47 5.53 -1.68
CA GLN A 54 9.20 6.53 -0.91
C GLN A 54 9.12 7.91 -1.56
N ASP A 55 8.97 8.92 -0.72
CA ASP A 55 9.10 10.32 -1.09
C ASP A 55 9.84 11.07 0.03
N SER A 56 11.12 11.32 -0.15
CA SER A 56 11.97 12.04 0.82
C SER A 56 11.48 13.45 1.12
N ASN A 57 10.69 14.04 0.21
CA ASN A 57 10.12 15.38 0.32
C ASN A 57 8.68 15.37 0.83
N ASN A 58 8.16 14.20 1.23
CA ASN A 58 6.80 14.09 1.75
C ASN A 58 6.56 15.09 2.88
N LEU A 59 5.41 15.75 2.81
CA LEU A 59 4.96 16.74 3.80
C LEU A 59 4.91 16.14 5.23
N PHE A 60 4.64 14.83 5.31
CA PHE A 60 4.59 14.07 6.56
C PHE A 60 5.89 13.28 6.74
N PRO A 61 6.78 13.69 7.66
CA PRO A 61 8.07 13.03 7.84
C PRO A 61 7.98 11.52 8.13
N ARG A 62 6.88 11.08 8.73
CA ARG A 62 6.62 9.67 9.06
C ARG A 62 6.17 8.82 7.85
N ALA A 63 5.91 9.44 6.69
CA ALA A 63 5.55 8.76 5.44
C ALA A 63 6.69 8.75 4.41
N ARG A 64 7.88 9.29 4.76
CA ARG A 64 8.99 9.47 3.80
C ARG A 64 9.66 8.18 3.36
N GLN A 65 9.52 7.11 4.10
CA GLN A 65 10.17 5.83 3.83
C GLN A 65 9.25 4.80 3.14
N GLY A 66 8.11 5.26 2.64
CA GLY A 66 7.08 4.41 2.02
C GLY A 66 5.99 3.95 2.98
N GLU A 67 5.91 4.56 4.16
CA GLU A 67 4.80 4.32 5.09
C GLU A 67 3.50 4.93 4.52
N VAL A 68 2.37 4.27 4.80
CA VAL A 68 1.04 4.79 4.44
C VAL A 68 0.57 5.76 5.51
N GLY A 69 0.54 7.03 5.18
CA GLY A 69 0.06 8.11 6.04
C GLY A 69 -1.34 8.61 5.67
N VAL A 70 -1.69 9.77 6.22
CA VAL A 70 -2.98 10.42 5.95
C VAL A 70 -3.15 10.73 4.46
N GLN A 71 -2.12 11.27 3.84
CA GLN A 71 -2.15 11.65 2.43
C GLN A 71 -2.21 10.42 1.52
N GLU A 72 -1.40 9.41 1.81
CA GLU A 72 -1.38 8.16 1.05
C GLU A 72 -2.71 7.41 1.17
N GLY A 73 -3.28 7.31 2.37
CA GLY A 73 -4.57 6.65 2.60
C GLY A 73 -5.70 7.25 1.78
N TRP A 74 -5.86 8.58 1.82
CA TRP A 74 -6.87 9.26 1.00
C TRP A 74 -6.56 9.20 -0.50
N SER A 75 -5.29 9.18 -0.89
CA SER A 75 -4.90 9.01 -2.30
C SER A 75 -5.19 7.61 -2.83
N LEU A 76 -4.99 6.58 -2.01
CA LEU A 76 -5.40 5.21 -2.34
C LEU A 76 -6.91 5.13 -2.55
N ALA A 77 -7.71 5.70 -1.63
CA ALA A 77 -9.16 5.77 -1.76
C ALA A 77 -9.56 6.45 -3.08
N LYS A 78 -9.01 7.64 -3.34
CA LYS A 78 -9.25 8.40 -4.58
C LYS A 78 -8.92 7.57 -5.83
N ALA A 79 -7.75 6.93 -5.87
CA ALA A 79 -7.31 6.15 -7.03
C ALA A 79 -8.25 4.99 -7.36
N VAL A 80 -8.84 4.37 -6.34
CA VAL A 80 -9.83 3.30 -6.49
C VAL A 80 -11.20 3.85 -6.88
N ASP A 81 -11.65 4.91 -6.22
CA ASP A 81 -12.95 5.53 -6.49
C ASP A 81 -13.08 6.07 -7.91
N GLU A 82 -12.01 6.64 -8.46
CA GLU A 82 -11.95 7.07 -9.85
C GLU A 82 -12.18 5.89 -10.83
N VAL A 83 -11.66 4.70 -10.51
CA VAL A 83 -11.89 3.48 -11.33
C VAL A 83 -13.36 3.06 -11.24
N ILE A 84 -13.94 3.03 -10.03
CA ILE A 84 -15.35 2.67 -9.83
C ILE A 84 -16.26 3.60 -10.62
N GLN A 85 -16.00 4.90 -10.56
CA GLN A 85 -16.79 5.91 -11.25
C GLN A 85 -16.63 5.81 -12.78
N ALA A 86 -15.40 5.69 -13.28
CA ALA A 86 -15.12 5.64 -14.71
C ALA A 86 -15.75 4.40 -15.36
N ASP A 87 -15.76 3.27 -14.66
CA ASP A 87 -16.24 2.00 -15.19
C ASP A 87 -17.68 1.68 -14.74
N ALA A 88 -18.43 2.65 -14.16
CA ALA A 88 -19.75 2.39 -13.58
C ALA A 88 -20.71 1.71 -14.59
N GLN A 89 -20.65 2.11 -15.86
CA GLN A 89 -21.50 1.57 -16.94
C GLN A 89 -20.76 0.57 -17.86
N ALA A 90 -19.49 0.25 -17.55
CA ALA A 90 -18.72 -0.68 -18.38
C ALA A 90 -19.18 -2.13 -18.14
N GLU A 91 -19.33 -2.92 -19.21
CA GLU A 91 -19.64 -4.35 -19.11
C GLU A 91 -18.49 -5.12 -18.46
N THR A 92 -17.25 -4.81 -18.87
CA THR A 92 -16.04 -5.39 -18.29
C THR A 92 -15.37 -4.37 -17.37
N LYS A 93 -15.29 -4.70 -16.11
CA LYS A 93 -14.65 -3.84 -15.10
C LYS A 93 -13.14 -3.94 -15.19
N ARG A 94 -12.47 -2.80 -15.10
CA ARG A 94 -11.01 -2.72 -15.03
C ARG A 94 -10.49 -3.43 -13.79
N ALA A 95 -9.42 -4.19 -13.93
CA ALA A 95 -8.73 -4.76 -12.78
C ALA A 95 -7.95 -3.68 -12.02
N ILE A 96 -7.77 -3.90 -10.71
CA ILE A 96 -6.92 -3.06 -9.85
C ILE A 96 -5.78 -3.94 -9.35
N LEU A 97 -4.54 -3.56 -9.67
CA LEU A 97 -3.34 -4.23 -9.21
C LEU A 97 -2.65 -3.37 -8.13
N CYS A 98 -2.65 -3.86 -6.90
CA CYS A 98 -1.94 -3.27 -5.79
C CYS A 98 -0.51 -3.82 -5.76
N LEU A 99 0.50 -2.98 -5.95
CA LEU A 99 1.90 -3.34 -5.72
C LEU A 99 2.28 -2.97 -4.29
N VAL A 100 2.55 -3.97 -3.48
CA VAL A 100 2.70 -3.79 -2.03
C VAL A 100 4.16 -3.90 -1.63
N ASP A 101 4.68 -2.77 -1.12
CA ASP A 101 5.99 -2.64 -0.48
C ASP A 101 5.90 -1.53 0.58
N VAL A 102 5.13 -1.79 1.63
CA VAL A 102 4.80 -0.81 2.67
C VAL A 102 5.32 -1.28 4.03
N PRO A 103 6.30 -0.57 4.63
CA PRO A 103 6.96 -1.00 5.86
C PRO A 103 6.07 -0.83 7.10
N SER A 104 5.10 0.08 7.06
CA SER A 104 4.21 0.39 8.19
C SER A 104 3.17 1.41 7.74
N GLN A 105 2.11 1.63 8.55
CA GLN A 105 1.43 2.92 8.53
C GLN A 105 2.34 3.99 9.16
N ALA A 106 2.20 5.22 8.70
CA ALA A 106 2.81 6.36 9.38
C ALA A 106 2.08 6.61 10.70
N TYR A 107 2.74 6.37 11.82
CA TYR A 107 2.13 6.56 13.13
C TYR A 107 2.91 7.57 13.96
N GLY A 108 2.18 8.37 14.70
CA GLY A 108 2.69 9.43 15.56
C GLY A 108 1.54 10.30 16.03
N ARG A 109 1.81 11.16 17.01
CA ARG A 109 0.77 12.01 17.57
C ARG A 109 0.12 12.94 16.54
N ARG A 110 0.91 13.42 15.57
CA ARG A 110 0.42 14.29 14.50
C ARG A 110 -0.52 13.54 13.55
N GLU A 111 -0.11 12.35 13.15
CA GLU A 111 -0.87 11.49 12.26
C GLU A 111 -2.19 11.06 12.90
N GLU A 112 -2.18 10.73 14.18
CA GLU A 112 -3.39 10.39 14.94
C GLU A 112 -4.36 11.58 15.05
N LEU A 113 -3.84 12.78 15.36
CA LEU A 113 -4.64 14.00 15.43
C LEU A 113 -5.27 14.38 14.09
N LEU A 114 -4.61 14.06 12.97
CA LEU A 114 -5.10 14.32 11.63
C LEU A 114 -5.99 13.18 11.09
N GLY A 115 -6.28 12.17 11.90
CA GLY A 115 -7.21 11.10 11.57
C GLY A 115 -6.64 10.06 10.61
N ILE A 116 -5.39 9.60 10.81
CA ILE A 116 -4.80 8.53 10.01
C ILE A 116 -5.70 7.30 9.93
N HIS A 117 -6.37 6.94 11.04
CA HIS A 117 -7.30 5.81 11.09
C HIS A 117 -8.47 5.98 10.09
N GLN A 118 -8.96 7.21 9.90
CA GLN A 118 -10.00 7.50 8.90
C GLN A 118 -9.46 7.38 7.48
N ALA A 119 -8.25 7.85 7.21
CA ALA A 119 -7.61 7.74 5.90
C ALA A 119 -7.37 6.28 5.51
N LEU A 120 -6.88 5.46 6.45
CA LEU A 120 -6.70 4.02 6.22
C LEU A 120 -8.04 3.30 6.04
N ALA A 121 -9.05 3.61 6.86
CA ALA A 121 -10.38 3.04 6.73
C ALA A 121 -11.05 3.45 5.40
N GLY A 122 -10.84 4.69 4.95
CA GLY A 122 -11.32 5.15 3.64
C GLY A 122 -10.70 4.38 2.48
N ALA A 123 -9.41 4.09 2.54
CA ALA A 123 -8.75 3.22 1.54
C ALA A 123 -9.35 1.80 1.54
N VAL A 124 -9.51 1.19 2.72
CA VAL A 124 -10.13 -0.13 2.88
C VAL A 124 -11.54 -0.16 2.29
N ASP A 125 -12.36 0.85 2.60
CA ASP A 125 -13.74 0.97 2.10
C ASP A 125 -13.77 1.07 0.57
N SER A 126 -12.89 1.89 -0.04
CA SER A 126 -12.83 2.03 -1.50
C SER A 126 -12.48 0.71 -2.18
N TYR A 127 -11.50 -0.04 -1.69
CA TYR A 127 -11.19 -1.38 -2.22
C TYR A 127 -12.35 -2.36 -2.04
N ALA A 128 -13.03 -2.33 -0.89
CA ALA A 128 -14.21 -3.18 -0.66
C ALA A 128 -15.34 -2.85 -1.64
N ARG A 129 -15.61 -1.56 -1.87
CA ARG A 129 -16.60 -1.09 -2.85
C ARG A 129 -16.21 -1.47 -4.28
N ALA A 130 -14.93 -1.38 -4.66
CA ALA A 130 -14.47 -1.83 -5.97
C ALA A 130 -14.78 -3.30 -6.20
N ARG A 131 -14.50 -4.16 -5.22
CA ARG A 131 -14.84 -5.59 -5.30
C ARG A 131 -16.34 -5.82 -5.43
N LEU A 132 -17.15 -5.12 -4.64
CA LEU A 132 -18.62 -5.21 -4.70
C LEU A 132 -19.16 -4.70 -6.04
N ALA A 133 -18.50 -3.73 -6.66
CA ALA A 133 -18.81 -3.24 -8.00
C ALA A 133 -18.32 -4.16 -9.14
N GLY A 134 -17.67 -5.28 -8.82
CA GLY A 134 -17.23 -6.29 -9.78
C GLY A 134 -15.81 -6.08 -10.34
N HIS A 135 -15.03 -5.13 -9.80
CA HIS A 135 -13.63 -4.97 -10.19
C HIS A 135 -12.77 -6.11 -9.62
N PRO A 136 -12.01 -6.83 -10.46
CA PRO A 136 -10.99 -7.74 -9.95
C PRO A 136 -9.90 -6.93 -9.21
N VAL A 137 -9.67 -7.24 -7.95
CA VAL A 137 -8.59 -6.62 -7.16
C VAL A 137 -7.55 -7.70 -6.85
N VAL A 138 -6.31 -7.46 -7.29
CA VAL A 138 -5.18 -8.35 -7.10
C VAL A 138 -4.08 -7.60 -6.37
N SER A 139 -3.46 -8.23 -5.39
CA SER A 139 -2.26 -7.71 -4.71
C SER A 139 -1.05 -8.52 -5.07
N LEU A 140 0.02 -7.84 -5.45
CA LEU A 140 1.34 -8.42 -5.64
C LEU A 140 2.27 -7.89 -4.55
N LEU A 141 2.63 -8.77 -3.61
CA LEU A 141 3.54 -8.46 -2.52
C LEU A 141 4.97 -8.58 -3.03
N VAL A 142 5.62 -7.45 -3.25
CA VAL A 142 6.97 -7.35 -3.82
C VAL A 142 8.03 -6.99 -2.78
N GLY A 143 7.60 -6.59 -1.59
CA GLY A 143 8.45 -6.20 -0.49
C GLY A 143 7.74 -6.35 0.86
N LYS A 144 7.88 -5.35 1.71
CA LYS A 144 7.25 -5.34 3.03
C LYS A 144 5.73 -5.17 2.90
N SER A 145 4.97 -5.95 3.65
CA SER A 145 3.51 -5.93 3.73
C SER A 145 3.13 -5.92 5.20
N MET A 146 3.24 -4.71 5.82
CA MET A 146 3.29 -4.60 7.27
C MET A 146 2.13 -3.79 7.83
N SER A 147 1.59 -4.25 8.95
CA SER A 147 0.70 -3.50 9.84
C SER A 147 -0.54 -2.93 9.12
N GLY A 148 -1.09 -1.82 9.59
CA GLY A 148 -2.24 -1.13 9.01
C GLY A 148 -2.02 -0.63 7.59
N ALA A 149 -0.77 -0.42 7.16
CA ALA A 149 -0.47 -0.07 5.78
C ALA A 149 -0.86 -1.18 4.80
N PHE A 150 -0.54 -2.43 5.13
CA PHE A 150 -0.96 -3.57 4.32
C PHE A 150 -2.48 -3.76 4.35
N LEU A 151 -3.13 -3.52 5.49
CA LEU A 151 -4.59 -3.55 5.58
C LEU A 151 -5.23 -2.51 4.64
N ALA A 152 -4.66 -1.31 4.57
CA ALA A 152 -5.15 -0.23 3.72
C ALA A 152 -4.80 -0.41 2.23
N HIS A 153 -3.69 -1.08 1.92
CA HIS A 153 -3.21 -1.26 0.56
C HIS A 153 -2.77 -2.71 0.31
N GLY A 154 -3.68 -3.51 -0.20
CA GLY A 154 -3.39 -4.87 -0.64
C GLY A 154 -4.19 -5.97 0.03
N TYR A 155 -4.43 -5.92 1.33
CA TYR A 155 -5.12 -6.99 2.05
C TYR A 155 -6.58 -7.19 1.61
N GLN A 156 -7.22 -6.15 1.07
CA GLN A 156 -8.58 -6.18 0.58
C GLN A 156 -8.75 -6.86 -0.79
N ALA A 157 -7.68 -7.38 -1.38
CA ALA A 157 -7.70 -7.99 -2.70
C ALA A 157 -8.49 -9.32 -2.73
N ASN A 158 -9.05 -9.64 -3.92
CA ASN A 158 -9.65 -10.96 -4.19
C ASN A 158 -8.57 -12.06 -4.22
N ARG A 159 -7.35 -11.72 -4.64
CA ARG A 159 -6.19 -12.60 -4.69
C ARG A 159 -4.95 -11.85 -4.24
N ILE A 160 -4.18 -12.50 -3.39
CA ILE A 160 -2.90 -12.00 -2.90
C ILE A 160 -1.82 -12.95 -3.39
N ILE A 161 -0.85 -12.42 -4.12
CA ILE A 161 0.28 -13.15 -4.67
C ILE A 161 1.54 -12.59 -4.02
N ALA A 162 2.37 -13.42 -3.46
CA ALA A 162 3.65 -13.02 -2.88
C ALA A 162 4.80 -13.57 -3.71
N LEU A 163 5.81 -12.76 -3.96
CA LEU A 163 7.05 -13.27 -4.56
C LEU A 163 7.76 -14.17 -3.55
N LYS A 164 8.25 -15.31 -4.03
CA LYS A 164 9.10 -16.20 -3.22
C LYS A 164 10.52 -15.63 -3.14
N ASP A 165 10.69 -14.65 -2.28
CA ASP A 165 11.92 -13.86 -2.14
C ASP A 165 12.08 -13.42 -0.68
N SER A 166 13.31 -13.47 -0.15
CA SER A 166 13.62 -13.12 1.24
C SER A 166 13.33 -11.65 1.61
N GLY A 167 13.19 -10.76 0.63
CA GLY A 167 12.79 -9.37 0.83
C GLY A 167 11.29 -9.17 1.00
N VAL A 168 10.47 -10.21 0.78
CA VAL A 168 9.02 -10.17 1.00
C VAL A 168 8.71 -10.60 2.42
N MET A 169 8.04 -9.72 3.17
CA MET A 169 7.70 -9.96 4.57
C MET A 169 6.25 -9.54 4.82
N VAL A 170 5.49 -10.41 5.47
CA VAL A 170 4.08 -10.16 5.83
C VAL A 170 3.93 -10.32 7.33
N HIS A 171 3.75 -9.22 8.04
CA HIS A 171 3.60 -9.22 9.51
C HIS A 171 2.62 -8.15 9.97
N ALA A 172 1.85 -8.45 11.01
CA ALA A 172 1.05 -7.45 11.71
C ALA A 172 1.93 -6.44 12.43
N MET A 173 3.08 -6.91 12.98
CA MET A 173 4.12 -6.07 13.60
C MET A 173 5.45 -6.81 13.59
N GLY A 174 6.57 -6.08 13.74
CA GLY A 174 7.89 -6.70 13.88
C GLY A 174 7.99 -7.56 15.16
N LYS A 175 8.87 -8.59 15.15
CA LYS A 175 9.04 -9.54 16.25
C LYS A 175 9.35 -8.84 17.58
N GLU A 176 10.21 -7.83 17.59
CA GLU A 176 10.58 -7.07 18.78
C GLU A 176 9.39 -6.30 19.36
N SER A 177 8.54 -5.75 18.48
CA SER A 177 7.32 -5.08 18.90
C SER A 177 6.29 -6.07 19.44
N ALA A 178 6.15 -7.23 18.82
CA ALA A 178 5.28 -8.31 19.28
C ALA A 178 5.75 -8.85 20.64
N ALA A 179 7.05 -9.08 20.81
CA ALA A 179 7.65 -9.49 22.07
C ALA A 179 7.34 -8.50 23.20
N ARG A 180 7.51 -7.20 22.92
CA ARG A 180 7.22 -6.13 23.87
C ARG A 180 5.74 -6.05 24.27
N VAL A 181 4.83 -6.17 23.30
CA VAL A 181 3.37 -6.12 23.55
C VAL A 181 2.87 -7.34 24.29
N THR A 182 3.43 -8.51 23.99
CA THR A 182 3.02 -9.78 24.63
C THR A 182 3.78 -10.08 25.92
N LEU A 183 4.74 -9.22 26.31
CA LEU A 183 5.64 -9.41 27.44
C LEU A 183 6.42 -10.74 27.37
N ARG A 184 6.84 -11.12 26.16
CA ARG A 184 7.65 -12.30 25.84
C ARG A 184 9.00 -11.88 25.29
N SER A 185 9.96 -12.79 25.29
CA SER A 185 11.18 -12.64 24.49
C SER A 185 10.90 -12.92 22.99
N VAL A 186 11.80 -12.48 22.12
CA VAL A 186 11.70 -12.80 20.68
C VAL A 186 11.77 -14.32 20.45
N ASP A 187 12.65 -15.00 21.22
CA ASP A 187 12.83 -16.46 21.13
C ASP A 187 11.58 -17.25 21.55
N GLU A 188 10.76 -16.70 22.45
CA GLU A 188 9.49 -17.32 22.87
C GLU A 188 8.37 -17.13 21.83
N LEU A 189 8.58 -16.32 20.80
CA LEU A 189 7.64 -16.10 19.70
C LEU A 189 7.95 -16.95 18.47
N GLU A 190 9.08 -17.62 18.42
CA GLU A 190 9.50 -18.55 17.39
C GLU A 190 9.14 -19.99 17.74
#